data_258ef05195a11a8b19a02d1830e9b85b
#
_entry.id   258ef05195a11a8b19a02d1830e9b85b
#
_cell.length_a   1.000
_cell.length_b   1.000
_cell.length_c   1.000
_cell.angle_alpha   90.00
_cell.angle_beta   90.00
_cell.angle_gamma   90.00
#
_symmetry.space_group_name_H-M   'P 1'
#
loop_
_entity.id
_entity.type
_entity.pdbx_description
1 polymer ?
#
loop_
_entity_poly.entity_id
_entity_poly.type
_entity_poly.pdbx_seq_one_letter_code
_entity_poly.pdbx_strand_id
1 'polypeptide(L)'
;MCLAVGAGMMIGSLSSCATLPVYKTAASNNKVSVPVSLFAQSDFQIIQPTDFYYNIGLRKEKDDTYTALLLRCTHADNQLVATGNGFKCNLHGSAFDKEGQVTQGPAERSLKKYQTEIISDQIIIHLS
;
A
#
# COMPACT_ATOMS: atom_id res chain seq x y z
N MET A 1 1.13 6.60 14.92
CA MET A 1 -0.11 6.72 15.38
C MET A 1 -0.35 8.03 16.00
N CYS A 2 -1.34 8.68 15.62
CA CYS A 2 -1.64 9.95 16.19
C CYS A 2 -2.51 9.76 17.38
N LEU A 3 -2.06 10.23 18.57
CA LEU A 3 -2.73 10.01 19.66
C LEU A 3 -3.18 11.12 20.26
N ALA A 4 -4.18 11.26 20.73
CA ALA A 4 -4.63 12.38 21.21
C ALA A 4 -4.84 12.21 22.56
N VAL A 5 -4.45 12.72 23.33
CA VAL A 5 -4.58 12.54 24.51
C VAL A 5 -5.27 13.34 25.16
N GLY A 6 -5.95 13.50 25.41
CA GLY A 6 -6.66 14.21 25.95
C GLY A 6 -6.93 14.91 26.90
N ALA A 7 -7.13 14.81 27.62
CA ALA A 7 -7.29 15.59 28.54
C ALA A 7 -7.95 16.67 28.27
N GLY A 8 -8.68 16.65 27.84
CA GLY A 8 -9.35 17.74 27.69
C GLY A 8 -9.10 18.81 27.00
N MET A 9 -8.96 19.21 26.77
CA MET A 9 -8.88 20.25 26.21
C MET A 9 -8.45 20.48 25.16
N MET A 10 -8.39 20.34 24.62
CA MET A 10 -7.94 20.62 23.73
C MET A 10 -7.95 20.85 22.65
N ILE A 11 -7.97 21.18 22.25
CA ILE A 11 -7.89 21.61 21.27
C ILE A 11 -7.25 21.25 20.31
N GLY A 12 -7.29 20.78 19.82
CA GLY A 12 -6.92 20.48 18.92
C GLY A 12 -6.06 20.27 18.12
N SER A 13 -5.59 20.16 17.83
CA SER A 13 -4.74 20.12 17.04
C SER A 13 -4.49 19.17 16.33
N LEU A 14 -4.69 18.71 16.04
CA LEU A 14 -4.49 17.94 15.30
C LEU A 14 -3.52 17.49 14.69
N SER A 15 -2.90 17.12 14.70
CA SER A 15 -1.93 16.74 14.13
C SER A 15 -2.07 15.81 13.28
N SER A 16 -1.70 15.75 12.39
CA SER A 16 -1.90 14.93 11.47
C SER A 16 -0.96 13.88 11.40
N CYS A 17 -1.21 12.72 11.16
CA CYS A 17 -0.30 11.68 10.88
C CYS A 17 -0.08 11.67 9.43
N ALA A 18 0.96 12.30 9.04
CA ALA A 18 1.22 12.41 7.63
C ALA A 18 1.62 11.11 7.00
N THR A 19 2.22 10.20 7.73
CA THR A 19 2.66 8.95 7.13
C THR A 19 1.61 7.88 7.34
N LEU A 20 1.42 7.06 6.33
CA LEU A 20 0.53 5.94 6.45
C LEU A 20 1.20 4.83 7.24
N PRO A 21 0.46 4.12 8.05
CA PRO A 21 1.04 2.99 8.76
C PRO A 21 1.43 1.88 7.80
N VAL A 22 2.45 1.15 8.16
CA VAL A 22 2.95 0.07 7.35
C VAL A 22 2.78 -1.22 8.12
N TYR A 23 2.20 -2.22 7.49
CA TYR A 23 2.03 -3.53 8.11
C TYR A 23 3.20 -4.40 7.72
N LYS A 24 4.01 -4.78 8.70
CA LYS A 24 5.19 -5.59 8.46
C LYS A 24 4.84 -7.05 8.65
N THR A 25 5.27 -7.88 7.73
CA THR A 25 4.97 -9.30 7.80
C THR A 25 6.06 -10.09 7.09
N ALA A 26 6.15 -11.35 7.38
CA ALA A 26 7.15 -12.20 6.76
C ALA A 26 6.60 -12.84 5.49
N ALA A 27 7.45 -12.99 4.49
CA ALA A 27 7.11 -13.74 3.31
C ALA A 27 7.56 -15.18 3.51
N SER A 28 6.77 -16.13 3.02
CA SER A 28 7.09 -17.53 3.15
C SER A 28 6.59 -18.26 1.91
N ASN A 29 7.43 -19.03 1.28
CA ASN A 29 7.08 -19.80 0.07
C ASN A 29 6.53 -18.88 -1.03
N ASN A 30 7.15 -17.70 -1.18
CA ASN A 30 6.75 -16.73 -2.18
C ASN A 30 5.32 -16.22 -1.96
N LYS A 31 4.87 -16.17 -0.72
CA LYS A 31 3.54 -15.68 -0.39
C LYS A 31 3.62 -14.79 0.83
N VAL A 32 2.69 -13.85 0.89
CA VAL A 32 2.52 -13.00 2.05
C VAL A 32 1.08 -13.15 2.49
N SER A 33 0.86 -13.29 3.79
CA SER A 33 -0.48 -13.46 4.34
C SER A 33 -0.83 -12.25 5.19
N VAL A 34 -1.98 -11.66 4.94
CA VAL A 34 -2.43 -10.46 5.63
C VAL A 34 -3.85 -10.67 6.12
N PRO A 35 -4.15 -10.39 7.38
CA PRO A 35 -5.51 -10.63 7.87
C PRO A 35 -6.51 -9.65 7.26
N VAL A 36 -7.69 -10.14 6.90
CA VAL A 36 -8.71 -9.26 6.34
C VAL A 36 -9.13 -8.19 7.35
N SER A 37 -8.99 -8.46 8.64
CA SER A 37 -9.34 -7.48 9.66
C SER A 37 -8.50 -6.21 9.58
N LEU A 38 -7.37 -6.26 8.89
CA LEU A 38 -6.56 -5.07 8.72
C LEU A 38 -7.32 -4.00 7.95
N PHE A 39 -8.35 -4.37 7.21
CA PHE A 39 -9.11 -3.45 6.40
C PHE A 39 -10.41 -2.99 7.06
N ALA A 40 -10.52 -3.14 8.38
CA ALA A 40 -11.72 -2.73 9.08
C ALA A 40 -11.94 -1.23 9.05
N GLN A 41 -10.87 -0.45 9.01
CA GLN A 41 -10.96 1.00 9.06
C GLN A 41 -10.52 1.70 7.77
N SER A 42 -9.97 0.99 6.84
CA SER A 42 -9.42 1.61 5.64
C SER A 42 -9.40 0.60 4.51
N ASP A 43 -9.65 1.06 3.31
CA ASP A 43 -9.62 0.18 2.14
C ASP A 43 -8.23 0.05 1.55
N PHE A 44 -7.24 0.70 2.10
CA PHE A 44 -5.88 0.65 1.57
C PHE A 44 -4.87 0.48 2.68
N GLN A 45 -3.94 -0.45 2.48
CA GLN A 45 -2.87 -0.71 3.45
C GLN A 45 -1.55 -0.85 2.70
N ILE A 46 -0.48 -0.41 3.34
CA ILE A 46 0.86 -0.62 2.81
C ILE A 46 1.45 -1.81 3.54
N ILE A 47 1.86 -2.81 2.78
CA ILE A 47 2.40 -4.06 3.32
C ILE A 47 3.90 -4.07 3.05
N GLN A 48 4.67 -4.37 4.08
CA GLN A 48 6.11 -4.44 3.95
C GLN A 48 6.58 -5.84 4.33
N PRO A 49 6.78 -6.70 3.35
CA PRO A 49 7.30 -8.03 3.66
C PRO A 49 8.77 -7.92 4.07
N THR A 50 9.16 -8.69 5.07
CA THR A 50 10.57 -8.71 5.46
C THR A 50 11.39 -9.28 4.33
N ASP A 51 12.59 -8.80 4.17
CA ASP A 51 13.51 -9.21 3.10
C ASP A 51 13.03 -8.83 1.72
N PHE A 52 12.02 -7.94 1.63
CA PHE A 52 11.54 -7.46 0.36
C PHE A 52 11.99 -6.02 0.24
N TYR A 53 12.46 -5.64 -0.94
CA TYR A 53 13.00 -4.31 -1.08
C TYR A 53 11.94 -3.24 -1.16
N TYR A 54 10.81 -3.50 -1.76
CA TYR A 54 9.78 -2.50 -1.97
C TYR A 54 8.49 -2.89 -1.26
N ASN A 55 7.69 -1.91 -0.93
CA ASN A 55 6.42 -2.17 -0.28
C ASN A 55 5.36 -2.61 -1.30
N ILE A 56 4.31 -3.20 -0.81
CA ILE A 56 3.17 -3.60 -1.63
C ILE A 56 1.98 -2.76 -1.18
N GLY A 57 1.28 -2.15 -2.13
CA GLY A 57 0.03 -1.48 -1.84
C GLY A 57 -1.10 -2.47 -2.00
N LEU A 58 -1.86 -2.70 -0.96
CA LEU A 58 -2.96 -3.65 -0.98
C LEU A 58 -4.26 -2.90 -0.78
N ARG A 59 -5.19 -3.02 -1.72
CA ARG A 59 -6.45 -2.30 -1.65
C ARG A 59 -7.62 -3.26 -1.72
N LYS A 60 -8.59 -3.03 -0.86
CA LYS A 60 -9.84 -3.77 -0.89
C LYS A 60 -10.75 -3.12 -1.91
N GLU A 61 -11.23 -3.89 -2.85
CA GLU A 61 -12.12 -3.40 -3.89
C GLU A 61 -13.58 -3.51 -3.46
N LYS A 62 -14.47 -2.93 -4.24
CA LYS A 62 -15.88 -2.91 -3.88
C LYS A 62 -16.54 -4.29 -3.90
N ASP A 63 -15.99 -5.20 -4.69
CA ASP A 63 -16.52 -6.56 -4.76
C ASP A 63 -15.83 -7.49 -3.78
N ASP A 64 -15.16 -6.91 -2.77
CA ASP A 64 -14.46 -7.67 -1.74
C ASP A 64 -13.29 -8.49 -2.28
N THR A 65 -12.78 -8.16 -3.45
CA THR A 65 -11.50 -8.68 -3.90
C THR A 65 -10.41 -7.70 -3.48
N TYR A 66 -9.17 -8.07 -3.69
CA TYR A 66 -8.04 -7.24 -3.29
C TYR A 66 -7.08 -7.06 -4.45
N THR A 67 -6.56 -5.86 -4.59
CA THR A 67 -5.56 -5.53 -5.60
C THR A 67 -4.24 -5.29 -4.91
N ALA A 68 -3.22 -6.02 -5.30
CA ALA A 68 -1.89 -5.90 -4.71
C ALA A 68 -0.92 -5.40 -5.77
N LEU A 69 -0.33 -4.25 -5.52
CA LEU A 69 0.59 -3.62 -6.46
C LEU A 69 1.98 -3.47 -5.83
N LEU A 70 3.01 -3.78 -6.58
CA LEU A 70 4.37 -3.53 -6.14
C LEU A 70 4.63 -2.04 -6.26
N LEU A 71 4.97 -1.40 -5.17
CA LEU A 71 5.16 0.05 -5.15
C LEU A 71 6.60 0.41 -5.56
N ARG A 72 6.97 -0.03 -6.73
CA ARG A 72 8.27 0.24 -7.32
C ARG A 72 8.05 0.92 -8.65
N CYS A 73 8.71 2.05 -8.85
CA CYS A 73 8.57 2.81 -10.07
C CYS A 73 9.05 1.98 -11.25
N THR A 74 8.27 1.94 -12.34
CA THR A 74 8.64 1.14 -13.50
C THR A 74 9.64 1.85 -14.41
N HIS A 75 9.89 3.14 -14.17
CA HIS A 75 10.92 3.87 -14.90
C HIS A 75 12.26 3.73 -14.21
N ALA A 76 12.28 3.79 -12.88
CA ALA A 76 13.53 3.71 -12.13
C ALA A 76 13.27 2.88 -10.89
N ASP A 77 14.29 2.20 -10.38
CA ASP A 77 14.11 1.37 -9.21
C ASP A 77 14.02 2.26 -7.98
N ASN A 78 12.84 2.72 -7.68
CA ASN A 78 12.62 3.64 -6.57
C ASN A 78 11.29 3.34 -5.90
N GLN A 79 11.27 3.44 -4.59
CA GLN A 79 10.05 3.22 -3.81
C GLN A 79 9.06 4.34 -4.10
N LEU A 80 7.82 3.96 -4.41
CA LEU A 80 6.77 4.92 -4.63
C LEU A 80 6.14 5.34 -3.31
N VAL A 81 5.56 6.53 -3.30
CA VAL A 81 4.79 7.01 -2.17
C VAL A 81 3.33 7.07 -2.55
N ALA A 82 2.45 6.80 -1.61
CA ALA A 82 1.03 6.87 -1.86
C ALA A 82 0.57 8.31 -1.85
N THR A 83 -0.36 8.64 -2.75
CA THR A 83 -0.97 9.95 -2.79
C THR A 83 -2.47 9.78 -2.62
N GLY A 84 -3.21 10.84 -2.63
CA GLY A 84 -4.66 10.73 -2.50
C GLY A 84 -5.30 9.95 -3.63
N ASN A 85 -4.71 10.00 -4.84
CA ASN A 85 -5.30 9.38 -6.00
C ASN A 85 -4.50 8.24 -6.58
N GLY A 86 -3.43 7.86 -5.97
CA GLY A 86 -2.59 6.80 -6.52
C GLY A 86 -1.21 6.83 -5.93
N PHE A 87 -0.19 6.81 -6.80
CA PHE A 87 1.19 6.72 -6.34
C PHE A 87 2.08 7.64 -7.15
N LYS A 88 3.17 8.07 -6.54
CA LYS A 88 4.09 8.98 -7.19
C LYS A 88 5.52 8.57 -6.93
N CYS A 89 6.37 8.73 -7.93
CA CYS A 89 7.80 8.54 -7.79
C CYS A 89 8.45 9.90 -7.59
N ASN A 90 9.14 10.07 -6.48
CA ASN A 90 9.74 11.37 -6.19
C ASN A 90 11.04 11.61 -6.95
N LEU A 91 11.53 10.58 -7.66
CA LEU A 91 12.79 10.73 -8.35
C LEU A 91 12.65 11.52 -9.64
N HIS A 92 11.72 11.17 -10.50
CA HIS A 92 11.53 11.86 -11.77
C HIS A 92 10.07 12.24 -12.03
N GLY A 93 9.20 12.10 -11.05
CA GLY A 93 7.83 12.60 -11.19
C GLY A 93 6.83 11.65 -11.81
N SER A 94 7.21 10.40 -12.09
CA SER A 94 6.24 9.45 -12.63
C SER A 94 5.09 9.28 -11.65
N ALA A 95 3.89 9.14 -12.18
CA ALA A 95 2.71 8.96 -11.34
C ALA A 95 1.84 7.84 -11.89
N PHE A 96 1.12 7.19 -10.98
CA PHE A 96 0.28 6.05 -11.30
C PHE A 96 -1.03 6.20 -10.55
N ASP A 97 -2.10 5.72 -11.14
CA ASP A 97 -3.40 5.77 -10.47
C ASP A 97 -3.55 4.60 -9.49
N LYS A 98 -4.72 4.48 -8.90
CA LYS A 98 -4.96 3.43 -7.91
C LYS A 98 -4.87 2.04 -8.50
N GLU A 99 -5.06 1.91 -9.80
CA GLU A 99 -4.97 0.61 -10.47
C GLU A 99 -3.55 0.30 -10.92
N GLY A 100 -2.63 1.22 -10.69
CA GLY A 100 -1.25 1.04 -11.12
C GLY A 100 -0.98 1.46 -12.54
N GLN A 101 -1.94 2.13 -13.20
CA GLN A 101 -1.74 2.59 -14.56
C GLN A 101 -0.97 3.91 -14.55
N VAL A 102 -0.11 4.12 -15.53
CA VAL A 102 0.66 5.35 -15.60
C VAL A 102 -0.26 6.53 -15.88
N THR A 103 -0.15 7.59 -15.09
CA THR A 103 -0.87 8.83 -15.32
C THR A 103 0.10 9.96 -15.70
N GLN A 104 1.39 9.80 -15.39
CA GLN A 104 2.38 10.78 -15.76
C GLN A 104 3.72 10.10 -15.95
N GLY A 105 4.40 10.39 -17.07
CA GLY A 105 5.72 9.87 -17.32
C GLY A 105 6.78 10.50 -16.44
N PRO A 106 7.98 10.02 -16.55
CA PRO A 106 8.54 9.23 -17.65
C PRO A 106 8.25 7.73 -17.63
N ALA A 107 7.60 7.20 -16.61
CA ALA A 107 7.25 5.79 -16.62
C ALA A 107 6.31 5.47 -17.79
N GLU A 108 6.46 4.31 -18.37
CA GLU A 108 5.65 3.89 -19.52
C GLU A 108 4.91 2.60 -19.26
N ARG A 109 5.18 1.92 -18.17
CA ARG A 109 4.55 0.64 -17.88
C ARG A 109 3.81 0.69 -16.57
N SER A 110 2.70 -0.05 -16.50
CA SER A 110 1.92 -0.15 -15.27
C SER A 110 2.74 -0.81 -14.16
N LEU A 111 2.32 -0.59 -12.94
CA LEU A 111 2.95 -1.25 -11.80
C LEU A 111 2.69 -2.75 -11.86
N LYS A 112 3.60 -3.53 -11.32
CA LYS A 112 3.41 -4.97 -11.25
C LYS A 112 2.28 -5.29 -10.30
N LYS A 113 1.38 -6.16 -10.74
CA LYS A 113 0.24 -6.58 -9.94
C LYS A 113 0.45 -8.04 -9.55
N TYR A 114 0.24 -8.34 -8.29
CA TYR A 114 0.33 -9.70 -7.78
C TYR A 114 -1.05 -10.31 -7.68
N GLN A 115 -1.14 -11.61 -7.82
CA GLN A 115 -2.39 -12.30 -7.64
C GLN A 115 -2.70 -12.43 -6.16
N THR A 116 -3.96 -12.34 -5.82
CA THR A 116 -4.41 -12.47 -4.43
C THR A 116 -5.52 -13.48 -4.33
N GLU A 117 -5.68 -14.06 -3.18
CA GLU A 117 -6.82 -14.92 -2.89
C GLU A 117 -7.12 -14.82 -1.40
N ILE A 118 -8.31 -15.23 -1.00
CA ILE A 118 -8.69 -15.19 0.40
C ILE A 118 -8.85 -16.60 0.89
N ILE A 119 -8.16 -16.94 1.96
CA ILE A 119 -8.25 -18.25 2.57
C ILE A 119 -8.40 -18.04 4.06
N SER A 120 -9.51 -18.47 4.62
CA SER A 120 -9.73 -18.41 6.07
C SER A 120 -9.43 -17.06 6.69
N ASP A 121 -10.04 -16.03 6.18
CA ASP A 121 -9.85 -14.66 6.70
C ASP A 121 -8.45 -14.11 6.52
N GLN A 122 -7.67 -14.72 5.65
CA GLN A 122 -6.34 -14.19 5.29
C GLN A 122 -6.32 -13.86 3.82
N ILE A 123 -5.74 -12.74 3.47
CA ILE A 123 -5.49 -12.37 2.09
C ILE A 123 -4.10 -12.89 1.75
N ILE A 124 -4.02 -13.76 0.77
CA ILE A 124 -2.75 -14.33 0.36
C ILE A 124 -2.28 -13.60 -0.88
N ILE A 125 -1.11 -13.00 -0.82
CA ILE A 125 -0.51 -12.31 -1.95
C ILE A 125 0.57 -13.21 -2.50
N HIS A 126 0.44 -13.57 -3.77
CA HIS A 126 1.41 -14.46 -4.43
C HIS A 126 2.51 -13.61 -5.05
N LEU A 127 3.73 -13.79 -4.60
CA LEU A 127 4.84 -12.93 -5.01
C LEU A 127 5.54 -13.41 -6.29
N SER A 128 5.09 -14.48 -6.87
CA SER A 128 5.72 -14.94 -8.11
C SER A 128 4.71 -15.27 -9.20
#